data_799b2cc37f756232ce6d0ae7a8e9995b
#
_entry.id   799b2cc37f756232ce6d0ae7a8e9995b
#
_cell.length_a   1.000
_cell.length_b   1.000
_cell.length_c   1.000
_cell.angle_alpha   90.00
_cell.angle_beta   90.00
_cell.angle_gamma   90.00
#
_symmetry.space_group_name_H-M   'P 1'
#
loop_
_entity.id
_entity.type
_entity.pdbx_description
1 polymer ?
#
loop_
_entity_poly.entity_id
_entity_poly.type
_entity_poly.pdbx_seq_one_letter_code
_entity_poly.pdbx_strand_id
1 'polypeptide(L)'
;MAESLINTKRRINTIKSTEKITKAMKLVASVKFQRWRKYYQENLPYYQGMKNTAAKAIAGAGLSVAMKTECFQKKNGVRDLYVVITSTLGLCGAYNYQIFKELAEHFHSEDEMMFIGEKGMYRYQGIIEKSDTSFVSLMDEFSYSKVRRLRHEILQKYRTGEYKNVYLVYTHYKNSLTFIPTIEKICPLSYEDFSSEEESKELEPVSDVSYQTLLEGLIPHYLDSLLYNRLIESEVSEVSARRNAMESATDSADKIVKKLMITYNKTRQNAITQEITEVVAGATAGKKKENE
;
A
#
# COMPACT_ATOMS: atom_id res chain seq x y z
N MET A 1 27.36 14.78 -36.14
CA MET A 1 27.68 15.28 -34.78
C MET A 1 26.64 16.26 -34.24
N ALA A 2 26.13 17.22 -34.99
CA ALA A 2 25.07 18.16 -34.55
C ALA A 2 23.78 17.45 -34.10
N GLU A 3 23.33 16.40 -34.76
CA GLU A 3 22.17 15.60 -34.39
C GLU A 3 22.34 14.93 -33.01
N SER A 4 23.54 14.46 -32.68
CA SER A 4 23.88 13.90 -31.35
C SER A 4 23.78 14.92 -30.24
N LEU A 5 24.20 16.17 -30.49
CA LEU A 5 24.10 17.28 -29.53
C LEU A 5 22.65 17.67 -29.26
N ILE A 6 21.83 17.80 -30.28
CA ILE A 6 20.40 18.13 -30.17
C ILE A 6 19.66 17.04 -29.37
N ASN A 7 19.92 15.76 -29.69
CA ASN A 7 19.32 14.63 -29.01
C ASN A 7 19.73 14.57 -27.53
N THR A 8 21.01 14.81 -27.20
CA THR A 8 21.49 14.85 -25.82
C THR A 8 20.85 16.00 -25.05
N LYS A 9 20.73 17.20 -25.66
CA LYS A 9 20.06 18.36 -25.04
C LYS A 9 18.57 18.09 -24.78
N ARG A 10 17.87 17.46 -25.74
CA ARG A 10 16.47 17.05 -25.58
C ARG A 10 16.33 16.08 -24.40
N ARG A 11 17.19 15.06 -24.30
CA ARG A 11 17.20 14.08 -23.22
C ARG A 11 17.45 14.72 -21.85
N ILE A 12 18.39 15.66 -21.75
CA ILE A 12 18.62 16.45 -20.52
C ILE A 12 17.34 17.16 -20.09
N ASN A 13 16.65 17.84 -21.01
CA ASN A 13 15.43 18.58 -20.71
C ASN A 13 14.31 17.66 -20.25
N THR A 14 14.13 16.50 -20.90
CA THR A 14 13.13 15.52 -20.50
C THR A 14 13.38 15.00 -19.08
N ILE A 15 14.63 14.65 -18.74
CA ILE A 15 14.95 14.12 -17.41
C ILE A 15 14.82 15.22 -16.36
N LYS A 16 15.19 16.47 -16.63
CA LYS A 16 14.95 17.62 -15.75
C LYS A 16 13.45 17.83 -15.48
N SER A 17 12.61 17.64 -16.48
CA SER A 17 11.16 17.71 -16.31
C SER A 17 10.64 16.57 -15.41
N THR A 18 11.12 15.34 -15.62
CA THR A 18 10.80 14.19 -14.79
C THR A 18 11.26 14.41 -13.33
N GLU A 19 12.46 14.93 -13.11
CA GLU A 19 12.99 15.30 -11.79
C GLU A 19 12.07 16.30 -11.04
N LYS A 20 11.58 17.32 -11.75
CA LYS A 20 10.62 18.28 -11.16
C LYS A 20 9.32 17.59 -10.73
N ILE A 21 8.80 16.67 -11.55
CA ILE A 21 7.58 15.93 -11.25
C ILE A 21 7.79 15.02 -10.03
N THR A 22 8.87 14.22 -10.01
CA THR A 22 9.15 13.32 -8.89
C THR A 22 9.39 14.08 -7.59
N LYS A 23 10.04 15.24 -7.65
CA LYS A 23 10.23 16.12 -6.51
C LYS A 23 8.91 16.69 -5.96
N ALA A 24 8.00 17.11 -6.85
CA ALA A 24 6.67 17.55 -6.45
C ALA A 24 5.84 16.40 -5.83
N MET A 25 5.88 15.21 -6.44
CA MET A 25 5.20 14.03 -5.91
C MET A 25 5.77 13.60 -4.54
N LYS A 26 7.10 13.67 -4.33
CA LYS A 26 7.74 13.46 -3.02
C LYS A 26 7.18 14.41 -1.96
N LEU A 27 7.04 15.71 -2.29
CA LEU A 27 6.50 16.71 -1.35
C LEU A 27 5.04 16.40 -0.98
N VAL A 28 4.20 16.10 -1.97
CA VAL A 28 2.79 15.71 -1.72
C VAL A 28 2.72 14.45 -0.86
N ALA A 29 3.51 13.41 -1.19
CA ALA A 29 3.58 12.19 -0.41
C ALA A 29 4.07 12.46 1.04
N SER A 30 5.03 13.37 1.24
CA SER A 30 5.52 13.73 2.56
C SER A 30 4.43 14.36 3.44
N VAL A 31 3.63 15.28 2.88
CA VAL A 31 2.50 15.89 3.61
C VAL A 31 1.43 14.86 3.95
N LYS A 32 1.05 14.01 2.98
CA LYS A 32 0.09 12.92 3.21
C LYS A 32 0.61 11.96 4.29
N PHE A 33 1.89 11.60 4.24
CA PHE A 33 2.51 10.71 5.23
C PHE A 33 2.41 11.27 6.65
N GLN A 34 2.72 12.54 6.86
CA GLN A 34 2.61 13.18 8.17
C GLN A 34 1.17 13.14 8.70
N ARG A 35 0.19 13.43 7.82
CA ARG A 35 -1.23 13.39 8.17
C ARG A 35 -1.70 11.98 8.55
N TRP A 36 -1.41 10.98 7.72
CA TRP A 36 -1.85 9.60 7.95
C TRP A 36 -1.12 8.95 9.14
N ARG A 37 0.16 9.27 9.31
CA ARG A 37 0.92 8.84 10.50
C ARG A 37 0.33 9.39 11.78
N LYS A 38 -0.11 10.64 11.79
CA LYS A 38 -0.81 11.23 12.94
C LYS A 38 -2.11 10.46 13.22
N TYR A 39 -2.94 10.21 12.21
CA TYR A 39 -4.16 9.43 12.37
C TYR A 39 -3.89 8.02 12.91
N TYR A 40 -2.84 7.36 12.41
CA TYR A 40 -2.44 6.05 12.92
C TYR A 40 -2.07 6.10 14.40
N GLN A 41 -1.26 7.07 14.81
CA GLN A 41 -0.82 7.23 16.19
C GLN A 41 -1.98 7.57 17.15
N GLU A 42 -2.93 8.38 16.71
CA GLU A 42 -4.13 8.75 17.50
C GLU A 42 -5.13 7.59 17.59
N ASN A 43 -5.23 6.75 16.55
CA ASN A 43 -6.16 5.63 16.53
C ASN A 43 -5.62 4.39 17.26
N LEU A 44 -4.31 4.18 17.30
CA LEU A 44 -3.69 2.97 17.85
C LEU A 44 -4.11 2.68 19.30
N PRO A 45 -4.15 3.65 20.24
CA PRO A 45 -4.62 3.42 21.61
C PRO A 45 -6.08 2.98 21.68
N TYR A 46 -6.94 3.52 20.80
CA TYR A 46 -8.35 3.12 20.71
C TYR A 46 -8.47 1.66 20.26
N TYR A 47 -7.77 1.28 19.20
CA TYR A 47 -7.75 -0.11 18.73
C TYR A 47 -7.24 -1.07 19.80
N GLN A 48 -6.14 -0.73 20.49
CA GLN A 48 -5.59 -1.53 21.58
C GLN A 48 -6.57 -1.65 22.74
N GLY A 49 -7.23 -0.56 23.13
CA GLY A 49 -8.28 -0.55 24.15
C GLY A 49 -9.45 -1.45 23.78
N MET A 50 -9.92 -1.39 22.53
CA MET A 50 -10.98 -2.26 22.02
C MET A 50 -10.57 -3.74 22.02
N LYS A 51 -9.34 -4.05 21.58
CA LYS A 51 -8.80 -5.40 21.61
C LYS A 51 -8.74 -5.95 23.05
N ASN A 52 -8.23 -5.16 23.98
CA ASN A 52 -8.15 -5.54 25.39
C ASN A 52 -9.53 -5.72 26.02
N THR A 53 -10.50 -4.85 25.70
CA THR A 53 -11.88 -4.98 26.17
C THR A 53 -12.53 -6.24 25.63
N ALA A 54 -12.34 -6.54 24.34
CA ALA A 54 -12.83 -7.77 23.73
C ALA A 54 -12.19 -9.01 24.38
N ALA A 55 -10.86 -8.98 24.62
CA ALA A 55 -10.15 -10.06 25.29
C ALA A 55 -10.69 -10.33 26.70
N LYS A 56 -10.90 -9.29 27.50
CA LYS A 56 -11.49 -9.42 28.86
C LYS A 56 -12.92 -9.97 28.81
N ALA A 57 -13.76 -9.50 27.87
CA ALA A 57 -15.12 -10.00 27.73
C ALA A 57 -15.16 -11.47 27.26
N ILE A 58 -14.27 -11.87 26.37
CA ILE A 58 -14.15 -13.25 25.89
C ILE A 58 -13.64 -14.17 27.01
N ALA A 59 -12.65 -13.73 27.79
CA ALA A 59 -12.14 -14.48 28.94
C ALA A 59 -13.22 -14.67 30.01
N GLY A 60 -13.97 -13.63 30.34
CA GLY A 60 -15.08 -13.70 31.31
C GLY A 60 -16.27 -14.56 30.83
N ALA A 61 -16.55 -14.55 29.52
CA ALA A 61 -17.59 -15.39 28.92
C ALA A 61 -17.22 -16.88 28.88
N GLY A 62 -15.94 -17.16 28.76
CA GLY A 62 -15.43 -18.51 28.53
C GLY A 62 -15.63 -19.04 27.11
N LEU A 63 -14.86 -20.06 26.75
CA LEU A 63 -14.81 -20.60 25.39
C LEU A 63 -16.19 -21.05 24.88
N SER A 64 -17.00 -21.69 25.74
CA SER A 64 -18.30 -22.21 25.33
C SER A 64 -19.30 -21.13 24.91
N VAL A 65 -19.25 -19.96 25.51
CA VAL A 65 -20.11 -18.82 25.16
C VAL A 65 -19.53 -18.07 23.97
N ALA A 66 -18.21 -17.85 23.93
CA ALA A 66 -17.54 -17.21 22.81
C ALA A 66 -17.81 -17.95 21.47
N MET A 67 -17.72 -19.28 21.48
CA MET A 67 -17.99 -20.13 20.29
C MET A 67 -19.44 -20.08 19.80
N LYS A 68 -20.40 -19.59 20.59
CA LYS A 68 -21.78 -19.35 20.14
C LYS A 68 -21.91 -18.04 19.36
N THR A 69 -20.99 -17.11 19.56
CA THR A 69 -20.97 -15.84 18.81
C THR A 69 -20.57 -16.11 17.36
N GLU A 70 -21.31 -15.55 16.43
CA GLU A 70 -21.21 -15.85 14.99
C GLU A 70 -19.79 -15.75 14.43
N CYS A 71 -19.04 -14.73 14.82
CA CYS A 71 -17.69 -14.48 14.33
C CYS A 71 -16.65 -15.52 14.78
N PHE A 72 -16.99 -16.39 15.76
CA PHE A 72 -16.13 -17.52 16.20
C PHE A 72 -16.55 -18.85 15.58
N GLN A 73 -17.75 -18.91 15.01
CA GLN A 73 -18.25 -20.17 14.44
C GLN A 73 -17.51 -20.51 13.15
N LYS A 74 -16.92 -21.70 13.10
CA LYS A 74 -16.37 -22.25 11.86
C LYS A 74 -17.50 -22.57 10.90
N LYS A 75 -17.39 -22.13 9.65
CA LYS A 75 -18.30 -22.47 8.55
C LYS A 75 -17.72 -23.58 7.70
N ASN A 76 -18.59 -24.39 7.11
CA ASN A 76 -18.18 -25.49 6.23
C ASN A 76 -18.09 -25.05 4.76
N GLY A 77 -17.83 -23.79 4.51
CA GLY A 77 -17.64 -23.24 3.18
C GLY A 77 -16.46 -23.87 2.46
N VAL A 78 -16.49 -23.84 1.14
CA VAL A 78 -15.42 -24.39 0.28
C VAL A 78 -14.37 -23.32 -0.06
N ARG A 79 -14.75 -22.04 -0.04
CA ARG A 79 -13.95 -20.90 -0.48
C ARG A 79 -13.47 -20.07 0.68
N ASP A 80 -12.38 -19.36 0.47
CA ASP A 80 -11.92 -18.30 1.35
C ASP A 80 -12.26 -16.93 0.73
N LEU A 81 -12.50 -15.93 1.58
CA LEU A 81 -12.70 -14.55 1.18
C LEU A 81 -11.46 -13.71 1.56
N TYR A 82 -10.84 -13.08 0.58
CA TYR A 82 -9.71 -12.19 0.79
C TYR A 82 -10.13 -10.74 0.62
N VAL A 83 -10.03 -9.94 1.67
CA VAL A 83 -10.17 -8.48 1.61
C VAL A 83 -8.80 -7.88 1.38
N VAL A 84 -8.53 -7.43 0.16
CA VAL A 84 -7.18 -7.07 -0.30
C VAL A 84 -7.03 -5.55 -0.37
N ILE A 85 -6.17 -4.99 0.49
CA ILE A 85 -5.87 -3.56 0.54
C ILE A 85 -4.65 -3.28 -0.33
N THR A 86 -4.84 -2.50 -1.39
CA THR A 86 -3.78 -2.06 -2.31
C THR A 86 -3.88 -0.57 -2.58
N SER A 87 -2.93 -0.02 -3.30
CA SER A 87 -3.01 1.39 -3.71
C SER A 87 -3.99 1.61 -4.86
N THR A 88 -4.57 2.81 -4.92
CA THR A 88 -5.31 3.29 -6.10
C THR A 88 -4.32 3.76 -7.17
N LEU A 89 -3.31 4.53 -6.78
CA LEU A 89 -2.29 5.07 -7.68
C LEU A 89 -1.00 4.25 -7.63
N GLY A 90 -0.30 4.16 -8.76
CA GLY A 90 1.02 3.56 -8.84
C GLY A 90 2.14 4.44 -8.23
N LEU A 91 3.38 4.17 -8.62
CA LEU A 91 4.59 4.90 -8.21
C LEU A 91 4.90 4.82 -6.71
N CYS A 92 4.47 3.77 -6.06
CA CYS A 92 4.73 3.45 -4.65
C CYS A 92 5.81 2.37 -4.45
N GLY A 93 6.78 2.29 -5.37
CA GLY A 93 7.87 1.32 -5.29
C GLY A 93 7.37 -0.13 -5.34
N ALA A 94 7.86 -0.95 -4.43
CA ALA A 94 7.52 -2.37 -4.35
C ALA A 94 6.25 -2.68 -3.52
N TYR A 95 5.53 -1.66 -3.02
CA TYR A 95 4.40 -1.82 -2.10
C TYR A 95 3.37 -2.85 -2.60
N ASN A 96 2.76 -2.62 -3.76
CA ASN A 96 1.77 -3.55 -4.31
C ASN A 96 2.38 -4.90 -4.69
N TYR A 97 3.60 -4.90 -5.24
CA TYR A 97 4.27 -6.14 -5.63
C TYR A 97 4.48 -7.10 -4.46
N GLN A 98 4.85 -6.56 -3.30
CA GLN A 98 5.04 -7.38 -2.09
C GLN A 98 3.72 -7.99 -1.61
N ILE A 99 2.61 -7.24 -1.65
CA ILE A 99 1.27 -7.75 -1.34
C ILE A 99 0.89 -8.87 -2.32
N PHE A 100 1.10 -8.66 -3.60
CA PHE A 100 0.76 -9.67 -4.63
C PHE A 100 1.60 -10.93 -4.51
N LYS A 101 2.88 -10.80 -4.16
CA LYS A 101 3.77 -11.93 -3.92
C LYS A 101 3.28 -12.76 -2.74
N GLU A 102 2.99 -12.13 -1.61
CA GLU A 102 2.49 -12.79 -0.42
C GLU A 102 1.15 -13.49 -0.68
N LEU A 103 0.23 -12.80 -1.34
CA LEU A 103 -1.09 -13.34 -1.64
C LEU A 103 -1.03 -14.53 -2.62
N ALA A 104 -0.11 -14.51 -3.60
CA ALA A 104 0.01 -15.57 -4.60
C ALA A 104 0.35 -16.94 -4.02
N GLU A 105 0.93 -16.99 -2.82
CA GLU A 105 1.28 -18.24 -2.13
C GLU A 105 0.09 -18.82 -1.33
N HIS A 106 -1.01 -18.08 -1.17
CA HIS A 106 -2.10 -18.42 -0.26
C HIS A 106 -3.46 -18.59 -0.93
N PHE A 107 -3.74 -17.91 -2.05
CA PHE A 107 -5.07 -17.92 -2.66
C PHE A 107 -5.21 -18.99 -3.74
N HIS A 108 -6.45 -19.43 -3.96
CA HIS A 108 -6.84 -20.33 -5.05
C HIS A 108 -7.81 -19.60 -6.00
N SER A 109 -7.89 -20.05 -7.25
CA SER A 109 -8.77 -19.43 -8.27
C SER A 109 -10.25 -19.42 -7.91
N GLU A 110 -10.67 -20.36 -7.08
CA GLU A 110 -12.05 -20.52 -6.59
C GLU A 110 -12.41 -19.54 -5.47
N ASP A 111 -11.41 -18.91 -4.83
CA ASP A 111 -11.61 -17.97 -3.75
C ASP A 111 -12.22 -16.66 -4.27
N GLU A 112 -12.82 -15.89 -3.38
CA GLU A 112 -13.33 -14.58 -3.70
C GLU A 112 -12.40 -13.49 -3.15
N MET A 113 -12.23 -12.43 -3.94
CA MET A 113 -11.48 -11.25 -3.51
C MET A 113 -12.36 -10.00 -3.49
N MET A 114 -12.33 -9.29 -2.39
CA MET A 114 -12.89 -7.95 -2.24
C MET A 114 -11.74 -6.94 -2.26
N PHE A 115 -11.79 -5.99 -3.19
CA PHE A 115 -10.68 -5.05 -3.40
C PHE A 115 -10.92 -3.69 -2.76
N ILE A 116 -9.86 -3.19 -2.11
CA ILE A 116 -9.71 -1.80 -1.68
C ILE A 116 -8.48 -1.27 -2.39
N GLY A 117 -8.66 -0.28 -3.28
CA GLY A 117 -7.65 0.22 -4.20
C GLY A 117 -7.63 -0.50 -5.56
N GLU A 118 -7.39 0.27 -6.62
CA GLU A 118 -7.51 -0.19 -8.01
C GLU A 118 -6.44 -1.18 -8.44
N LYS A 119 -5.22 -1.11 -7.84
CA LYS A 119 -4.10 -1.93 -8.31
C LYS A 119 -4.30 -3.41 -8.07
N GLY A 120 -4.98 -3.79 -6.97
CA GLY A 120 -5.40 -5.16 -6.70
C GLY A 120 -6.42 -5.64 -7.72
N MET A 121 -7.47 -4.84 -7.93
CA MET A 121 -8.52 -5.15 -8.90
C MET A 121 -7.93 -5.42 -10.29
N TYR A 122 -7.13 -4.50 -10.84
CA TYR A 122 -6.52 -4.68 -12.16
C TYR A 122 -5.55 -5.86 -12.23
N ARG A 123 -4.85 -6.19 -11.14
CA ARG A 123 -3.89 -7.29 -11.11
C ARG A 123 -4.56 -8.64 -11.19
N TYR A 124 -5.71 -8.80 -10.54
CA TYR A 124 -6.41 -10.08 -10.43
C TYR A 124 -7.60 -10.22 -11.37
N GLN A 125 -7.92 -9.18 -12.14
CA GLN A 125 -8.95 -9.24 -13.18
C GLN A 125 -8.66 -10.38 -14.17
N GLY A 126 -9.62 -11.31 -14.32
CA GLY A 126 -9.48 -12.48 -15.18
C GLY A 126 -8.65 -13.65 -14.60
N ILE A 127 -8.13 -13.52 -13.37
CA ILE A 127 -7.42 -14.60 -12.67
C ILE A 127 -8.36 -15.32 -11.68
N ILE A 128 -9.23 -14.56 -11.02
CA ILE A 128 -10.18 -15.04 -10.04
C ILE A 128 -11.58 -15.08 -10.64
N GLU A 129 -12.38 -16.04 -10.21
CA GLU A 129 -13.75 -16.21 -10.69
C GLU A 129 -14.71 -15.16 -10.13
N LYS A 130 -14.58 -14.86 -8.82
CA LYS A 130 -15.43 -13.92 -8.10
C LYS A 130 -14.62 -12.75 -7.53
N SER A 131 -15.04 -11.53 -7.86
CA SER A 131 -14.45 -10.32 -7.31
C SER A 131 -15.51 -9.30 -6.90
N ASP A 132 -15.30 -8.65 -5.76
CA ASP A 132 -16.12 -7.55 -5.28
C ASP A 132 -15.34 -6.24 -5.37
N THR A 133 -15.84 -5.30 -6.14
CA THR A 133 -15.22 -4.00 -6.40
C THR A 133 -15.95 -2.84 -5.71
N SER A 134 -16.94 -3.13 -4.86
CA SER A 134 -17.79 -2.12 -4.21
C SER A 134 -17.03 -1.17 -3.29
N PHE A 135 -15.82 -1.57 -2.84
CA PHE A 135 -15.00 -0.81 -1.91
C PHE A 135 -13.66 -0.31 -2.49
N VAL A 136 -13.48 -0.40 -3.82
CA VAL A 136 -12.23 0.01 -4.49
C VAL A 136 -11.85 1.46 -4.16
N SER A 137 -12.82 2.38 -4.10
CA SER A 137 -12.61 3.81 -3.79
C SER A 137 -12.81 4.15 -2.31
N LEU A 138 -12.77 3.17 -1.40
CA LEU A 138 -13.02 3.41 0.03
C LEU A 138 -12.08 4.46 0.62
N MET A 139 -10.80 4.44 0.22
CA MET A 139 -9.76 5.33 0.75
C MET A 139 -9.85 6.76 0.21
N ASP A 140 -10.53 7.02 -0.90
CA ASP A 140 -10.68 8.36 -1.47
C ASP A 140 -11.51 9.27 -0.56
N GLU A 141 -12.52 8.69 0.08
CA GLU A 141 -13.39 9.38 1.06
C GLU A 141 -13.43 8.57 2.35
N PHE A 142 -12.27 8.36 2.96
CA PHE A 142 -12.15 7.54 4.15
C PHE A 142 -12.97 8.08 5.32
N SER A 143 -13.84 7.22 5.86
CA SER A 143 -14.66 7.55 7.03
C SER A 143 -15.04 6.29 7.80
N TYR A 144 -15.34 6.46 9.10
CA TYR A 144 -15.76 5.36 9.96
C TYR A 144 -17.06 4.68 9.46
N SER A 145 -17.99 5.44 8.89
CA SER A 145 -19.23 4.90 8.33
C SER A 145 -18.98 3.95 7.16
N LYS A 146 -18.02 4.25 6.30
CA LYS A 146 -17.63 3.36 5.18
C LYS A 146 -16.95 2.08 5.70
N VAL A 147 -16.15 2.17 6.76
CA VAL A 147 -15.54 0.99 7.39
C VAL A 147 -16.61 0.10 8.04
N ARG A 148 -17.60 0.67 8.72
CA ARG A 148 -18.75 -0.09 9.23
C ARG A 148 -19.52 -0.81 8.12
N ARG A 149 -19.70 -0.14 6.96
CA ARG A 149 -20.33 -0.76 5.81
C ARG A 149 -19.48 -1.93 5.28
N LEU A 150 -18.17 -1.75 5.15
CA LEU A 150 -17.24 -2.81 4.75
C LEU A 150 -17.37 -4.03 5.70
N ARG A 151 -17.30 -3.80 7.03
CA ARG A 151 -17.50 -4.87 8.01
C ARG A 151 -18.85 -5.57 7.85
N HIS A 152 -19.91 -4.79 7.62
CA HIS A 152 -21.25 -5.35 7.45
C HIS A 152 -21.31 -6.31 6.25
N GLU A 153 -20.77 -5.90 5.09
CA GLU A 153 -20.70 -6.73 3.89
C GLU A 153 -19.83 -7.99 4.10
N ILE A 154 -18.68 -7.86 4.77
CA ILE A 154 -17.83 -8.99 5.13
C ILE A 154 -18.61 -10.01 5.98
N LEU A 155 -19.28 -9.54 7.04
CA LEU A 155 -20.04 -10.43 7.91
C LEU A 155 -21.28 -11.01 7.22
N GLN A 156 -21.96 -10.26 6.35
CA GLN A 156 -23.06 -10.79 5.54
C GLN A 156 -22.58 -11.94 4.65
N LYS A 157 -21.47 -11.74 3.93
CA LYS A 157 -20.85 -12.80 3.12
C LYS A 157 -20.47 -14.02 3.97
N TYR A 158 -19.86 -13.80 5.14
CA TYR A 158 -19.51 -14.91 6.04
C TYR A 158 -20.72 -15.68 6.56
N ARG A 159 -21.86 -14.98 6.78
CA ARG A 159 -23.15 -15.60 7.20
C ARG A 159 -23.72 -16.57 6.18
N THR A 160 -23.50 -16.36 4.90
CA THR A 160 -24.02 -17.28 3.87
C THR A 160 -23.52 -18.72 4.05
N GLY A 161 -22.36 -18.87 4.73
CA GLY A 161 -21.72 -20.18 4.90
C GLY A 161 -20.93 -20.66 3.69
N GLU A 162 -20.85 -19.87 2.62
CA GLU A 162 -20.03 -20.18 1.43
C GLU A 162 -18.53 -20.08 1.71
N TYR A 163 -18.14 -19.24 2.66
CA TYR A 163 -16.74 -18.98 2.99
C TYR A 163 -16.33 -19.71 4.27
N LYS A 164 -15.20 -20.43 4.17
CA LYS A 164 -14.59 -21.11 5.30
C LYS A 164 -13.85 -20.12 6.21
N ASN A 165 -13.07 -19.24 5.61
CA ASN A 165 -12.33 -18.19 6.31
C ASN A 165 -12.48 -16.84 5.60
N VAL A 166 -12.25 -15.77 6.35
CA VAL A 166 -12.10 -14.42 5.81
C VAL A 166 -10.73 -13.89 6.23
N TYR A 167 -9.95 -13.49 5.26
CA TYR A 167 -8.61 -12.92 5.45
C TYR A 167 -8.59 -11.45 5.07
N LEU A 168 -7.90 -10.66 5.87
CA LEU A 168 -7.52 -9.30 5.55
C LEU A 168 -6.07 -9.28 5.08
N VAL A 169 -5.85 -8.83 3.85
CA VAL A 169 -4.52 -8.69 3.26
C VAL A 169 -4.14 -7.22 3.26
N TYR A 170 -3.16 -6.86 4.06
CA TYR A 170 -2.76 -5.48 4.28
C TYR A 170 -1.24 -5.36 4.44
N THR A 171 -0.74 -4.15 4.58
CA THR A 171 0.68 -3.90 4.82
C THR A 171 0.88 -3.35 6.23
N HIS A 172 1.55 -4.13 7.07
CA HIS A 172 1.95 -3.71 8.42
C HIS A 172 3.06 -2.65 8.35
N TYR A 173 2.83 -1.53 9.01
CA TYR A 173 3.77 -0.42 9.10
C TYR A 173 4.74 -0.61 10.26
N LYS A 174 5.96 -1.09 9.98
CA LYS A 174 7.01 -1.20 11.00
C LYS A 174 7.75 0.12 11.21
N ASN A 175 8.15 0.76 10.12
CA ASN A 175 8.79 2.08 10.10
C ASN A 175 8.75 2.67 8.68
N SER A 176 9.32 3.87 8.50
CA SER A 176 9.29 4.60 7.22
C SER A 176 10.02 3.90 6.06
N LEU A 177 10.79 2.84 6.32
CA LEU A 177 11.57 2.11 5.31
C LEU A 177 11.13 0.66 5.17
N THR A 178 10.49 0.10 6.19
CA THR A 178 10.16 -1.33 6.26
C THR A 178 8.65 -1.50 6.34
N PHE A 179 8.10 -2.18 5.35
CA PHE A 179 6.69 -2.50 5.20
C PHE A 179 6.56 -4.01 5.06
N ILE A 180 5.66 -4.63 5.80
CA ILE A 180 5.51 -6.08 5.86
C ILE A 180 4.12 -6.43 5.36
N PRO A 181 3.98 -7.06 4.16
CA PRO A 181 2.70 -7.58 3.73
C PRO A 181 2.25 -8.64 4.73
N THR A 182 1.01 -8.61 5.10
CA THR A 182 0.45 -9.46 6.15
C THR A 182 -0.91 -9.97 5.74
N ILE A 183 -1.16 -11.26 5.95
CA ILE A 183 -2.45 -11.90 5.79
C ILE A 183 -2.95 -12.23 7.20
N GLU A 184 -3.99 -11.53 7.65
CA GLU A 184 -4.59 -11.68 8.97
C GLU A 184 -5.97 -12.31 8.83
N LYS A 185 -6.19 -13.44 9.50
CA LYS A 185 -7.51 -14.08 9.51
C LYS A 185 -8.44 -13.31 10.44
N ILE A 186 -9.57 -12.84 9.92
CA ILE A 186 -10.55 -12.04 10.67
C ILE A 186 -11.87 -12.77 10.94
N CYS A 187 -12.14 -13.86 10.24
CA CYS A 187 -13.24 -14.81 10.54
C CYS A 187 -12.83 -16.21 10.11
N PRO A 188 -13.16 -17.25 10.90
CA PRO A 188 -13.59 -17.16 12.28
C PRO A 188 -12.47 -16.60 13.17
N LEU A 189 -12.85 -15.81 14.19
CA LEU A 189 -11.92 -15.36 15.21
C LEU A 189 -11.44 -16.57 16.03
N SER A 190 -10.16 -16.55 16.41
CA SER A 190 -9.62 -17.56 17.33
C SER A 190 -9.66 -17.05 18.76
N TYR A 191 -10.02 -17.90 19.70
CA TYR A 191 -9.95 -17.60 21.12
C TYR A 191 -8.51 -17.25 21.55
N GLU A 192 -7.53 -17.92 20.93
CA GLU A 192 -6.11 -17.75 21.20
C GLU A 192 -5.59 -16.35 20.83
N ASP A 193 -6.22 -15.68 19.83
CA ASP A 193 -5.83 -14.31 19.41
C ASP A 193 -6.11 -13.27 20.52
N PHE A 194 -6.91 -13.64 21.52
CA PHE A 194 -7.31 -12.79 22.65
C PHE A 194 -6.71 -13.24 23.98
N SER A 195 -6.10 -14.42 24.06
CA SER A 195 -5.37 -14.87 25.23
C SER A 195 -4.01 -14.19 25.29
N SER A 196 -3.91 -13.05 25.95
CA SER A 196 -2.62 -12.46 26.32
C SER A 196 -2.03 -13.21 27.50
N GLU A 197 -0.71 -13.46 27.52
CA GLU A 197 0.03 -14.10 28.61
C GLU A 197 -0.01 -13.29 29.93
N GLU A 198 -0.47 -12.05 29.90
CA GLU A 198 -0.80 -11.27 31.09
C GLU A 198 -2.24 -11.60 31.51
N GLU A 199 -2.38 -12.65 32.29
CA GLU A 199 -3.51 -12.82 33.22
C GLU A 199 -3.52 -11.63 34.18
N SER A 200 -4.05 -10.49 33.75
CA SER A 200 -4.43 -9.44 34.68
C SER A 200 -5.57 -9.97 35.54
N LYS A 201 -5.25 -10.34 36.77
CA LYS A 201 -6.18 -10.62 37.85
C LYS A 201 -7.06 -9.40 38.23
N GLU A 202 -7.27 -8.49 37.29
CA GLU A 202 -8.08 -7.30 37.51
C GLU A 202 -9.51 -7.59 37.11
N LEU A 203 -10.35 -7.66 38.14
CA LEU A 203 -11.80 -7.50 38.17
C LEU A 203 -12.55 -8.07 36.97
N GLU A 204 -13.21 -9.17 37.18
CA GLU A 204 -14.23 -9.66 36.23
C GLU A 204 -15.15 -8.49 35.89
N PRO A 205 -15.38 -8.17 34.63
CA PRO A 205 -16.30 -7.12 34.25
C PRO A 205 -17.69 -7.51 34.76
N VAL A 206 -18.18 -6.74 35.74
CA VAL A 206 -19.56 -6.89 36.23
C VAL A 206 -20.45 -6.40 35.10
N SER A 207 -21.20 -7.30 34.49
CA SER A 207 -22.13 -7.00 33.40
C SER A 207 -23.55 -7.28 33.89
N ASP A 208 -24.43 -6.31 33.72
CA ASP A 208 -25.87 -6.47 33.95
C ASP A 208 -26.58 -7.30 32.86
N VAL A 209 -25.88 -7.60 31.77
CA VAL A 209 -26.37 -8.40 30.65
C VAL A 209 -25.62 -9.71 30.53
N SER A 210 -26.21 -10.68 29.85
CA SER A 210 -25.53 -11.96 29.60
C SER A 210 -24.24 -11.75 28.76
N TYR A 211 -23.21 -12.53 29.03
CA TYR A 211 -21.97 -12.48 28.26
C TYR A 211 -22.19 -12.71 26.75
N GLN A 212 -23.18 -13.52 26.38
CA GLN A 212 -23.55 -13.74 24.98
C GLN A 212 -24.01 -12.42 24.34
N THR A 213 -24.95 -11.70 24.96
CA THR A 213 -25.43 -10.41 24.47
C THR A 213 -24.32 -9.37 24.42
N LEU A 214 -23.44 -9.38 25.44
CA LEU A 214 -22.27 -8.50 25.46
C LEU A 214 -21.34 -8.76 24.27
N LEU A 215 -21.00 -10.02 23.99
CA LEU A 215 -20.11 -10.37 22.88
C LEU A 215 -20.75 -10.09 21.51
N GLU A 216 -22.05 -10.37 21.34
CA GLU A 216 -22.79 -10.06 20.10
C GLU A 216 -22.77 -8.55 19.76
N GLY A 217 -22.76 -7.69 20.79
CA GLY A 217 -22.60 -6.24 20.60
C GLY A 217 -21.13 -5.81 20.42
N LEU A 218 -20.22 -6.34 21.23
CA LEU A 218 -18.84 -5.89 21.31
C LEU A 218 -17.98 -6.32 20.11
N ILE A 219 -18.12 -7.58 19.65
CA ILE A 219 -17.29 -8.13 18.58
C ILE A 219 -17.42 -7.36 17.26
N PRO A 220 -18.60 -6.94 16.80
CA PRO A 220 -18.71 -6.06 15.65
C PRO A 220 -17.95 -4.73 15.80
N HIS A 221 -17.96 -4.12 16.96
CA HIS A 221 -17.20 -2.89 17.23
C HIS A 221 -15.69 -3.13 17.26
N TYR A 222 -15.26 -4.27 17.79
CA TYR A 222 -13.86 -4.69 17.70
C TYR A 222 -13.43 -4.84 16.23
N LEU A 223 -14.21 -5.51 15.38
CA LEU A 223 -13.93 -5.66 13.96
C LEU A 223 -13.94 -4.30 13.22
N ASP A 224 -14.84 -3.38 13.56
CA ASP A 224 -14.82 -2.02 13.04
C ASP A 224 -13.48 -1.33 13.35
N SER A 225 -13.02 -1.43 14.60
CA SER A 225 -11.76 -0.81 15.04
C SER A 225 -10.53 -1.48 14.42
N LEU A 226 -10.56 -2.81 14.25
CA LEU A 226 -9.53 -3.59 13.56
C LEU A 226 -9.38 -3.12 12.11
N LEU A 227 -10.48 -3.18 11.34
CA LEU A 227 -10.49 -2.78 9.93
C LEU A 227 -10.07 -1.32 9.75
N TYR A 228 -10.58 -0.42 10.61
CA TYR A 228 -10.21 0.99 10.59
C TYR A 228 -8.70 1.18 10.81
N ASN A 229 -8.13 0.50 11.80
CA ASN A 229 -6.70 0.56 12.09
C ASN A 229 -5.85 0.01 10.93
N ARG A 230 -6.20 -1.17 10.37
CA ARG A 230 -5.45 -1.80 9.29
C ARG A 230 -5.51 -1.01 7.98
N LEU A 231 -6.62 -0.35 7.70
CA LEU A 231 -6.76 0.55 6.56
C LEU A 231 -5.84 1.77 6.68
N ILE A 232 -5.82 2.42 7.84
CA ILE A 232 -4.90 3.55 8.09
C ILE A 232 -3.45 3.08 8.04
N GLU A 233 -3.13 1.94 8.62
CA GLU A 233 -1.78 1.37 8.65
C GLU A 233 -1.25 1.08 7.23
N SER A 234 -2.10 0.50 6.37
CA SER A 234 -1.80 0.29 4.95
C SER A 234 -1.57 1.60 4.21
N GLU A 235 -2.40 2.61 4.45
CA GLU A 235 -2.26 3.92 3.81
C GLU A 235 -0.97 4.63 4.24
N VAL A 236 -0.61 4.58 5.54
CA VAL A 236 0.69 5.08 6.02
C VAL A 236 1.85 4.40 5.31
N SER A 237 1.77 3.09 5.15
CA SER A 237 2.77 2.27 4.47
C SER A 237 2.89 2.63 2.98
N GLU A 238 1.75 2.74 2.29
CA GLU A 238 1.68 3.13 0.88
C GLU A 238 2.29 4.50 0.63
N VAL A 239 1.86 5.51 1.38
CA VAL A 239 2.33 6.88 1.19
C VAL A 239 3.81 7.03 1.54
N SER A 240 4.30 6.30 2.56
CA SER A 240 5.72 6.25 2.88
C SER A 240 6.54 5.57 1.78
N ALA A 241 6.06 4.46 1.24
CA ALA A 241 6.70 3.78 0.11
C ALA A 241 6.76 4.69 -1.14
N ARG A 242 5.68 5.41 -1.42
CA ARG A 242 5.64 6.40 -2.52
C ARG A 242 6.65 7.52 -2.29
N ARG A 243 6.72 8.10 -1.09
CA ARG A 243 7.71 9.13 -0.75
C ARG A 243 9.13 8.64 -1.02
N ASN A 244 9.48 7.45 -0.54
CA ASN A 244 10.81 6.87 -0.71
C ASN A 244 11.12 6.57 -2.18
N ALA A 245 10.15 6.06 -2.94
CA ALA A 245 10.29 5.80 -4.37
C ALA A 245 10.53 7.09 -5.16
N MET A 246 9.80 8.17 -4.85
CA MET A 246 9.95 9.47 -5.50
C MET A 246 11.27 10.15 -5.12
N GLU A 247 11.77 9.97 -3.90
CA GLU A 247 13.09 10.40 -3.48
C GLU A 247 14.20 9.74 -4.30
N SER A 248 14.18 8.41 -4.34
CA SER A 248 15.14 7.63 -5.13
C SER A 248 15.09 7.96 -6.63
N ALA A 249 13.90 8.18 -7.18
CA ALA A 249 13.72 8.59 -8.57
C ALA A 249 14.30 9.99 -8.83
N THR A 250 14.10 10.95 -7.91
CA THR A 250 14.65 12.30 -8.01
C THR A 250 16.18 12.28 -7.99
N ASP A 251 16.78 11.54 -7.04
CA ASP A 251 18.25 11.40 -6.94
C ASP A 251 18.84 10.72 -8.18
N SER A 252 18.14 9.73 -8.72
CA SER A 252 18.55 9.05 -9.94
C SER A 252 18.50 9.97 -11.16
N ALA A 253 17.45 10.77 -11.27
CA ALA A 253 17.31 11.78 -12.33
C ALA A 253 18.44 12.82 -12.28
N ASP A 254 18.78 13.35 -11.09
CA ASP A 254 19.88 14.29 -10.92
C ASP A 254 21.23 13.68 -11.35
N LYS A 255 21.52 12.44 -10.95
CA LYS A 255 22.74 11.72 -11.37
C LYS A 255 22.80 11.56 -12.90
N ILE A 256 21.68 11.24 -13.55
CA ILE A 256 21.63 11.08 -15.01
C ILE A 256 21.83 12.43 -15.69
N VAL A 257 21.21 13.52 -15.20
CA VAL A 257 21.39 14.87 -15.76
C VAL A 257 22.86 15.27 -15.68
N LYS A 258 23.52 15.08 -14.54
CA LYS A 258 24.96 15.39 -14.38
C LYS A 258 25.83 14.64 -15.40
N LYS A 259 25.60 13.32 -15.58
CA LYS A 259 26.33 12.54 -16.59
C LYS A 259 26.09 13.04 -18.01
N LEU A 260 24.84 13.33 -18.36
CA LEU A 260 24.49 13.81 -19.69
C LEU A 260 25.07 15.21 -19.94
N MET A 261 25.17 16.07 -18.95
CA MET A 261 25.80 17.39 -19.10
C MET A 261 27.29 17.29 -19.40
N ILE A 262 28.01 16.37 -18.75
CA ILE A 262 29.42 16.11 -19.05
C ILE A 262 29.58 15.62 -20.50
N THR A 263 28.77 14.66 -20.93
CA THR A 263 28.77 14.16 -22.30
C THR A 263 28.44 15.25 -23.31
N TYR A 264 27.42 16.06 -23.04
CA TYR A 264 27.03 17.18 -23.88
C TYR A 264 28.16 18.19 -24.07
N ASN A 265 28.83 18.59 -22.96
CA ASN A 265 29.92 19.54 -23.02
C ASN A 265 31.12 18.97 -23.81
N LYS A 266 31.47 17.69 -23.59
CA LYS A 266 32.54 17.03 -24.36
C LYS A 266 32.23 16.98 -25.86
N THR A 267 31.02 16.57 -26.22
CA THR A 267 30.56 16.50 -27.60
C THR A 267 30.53 17.88 -28.25
N ARG A 268 30.07 18.90 -27.51
CA ARG A 268 30.08 20.29 -27.98
C ARG A 268 31.47 20.82 -28.22
N GLN A 269 32.42 20.58 -27.30
CA GLN A 269 33.82 20.98 -27.50
C GLN A 269 34.43 20.30 -28.75
N ASN A 270 34.19 19.00 -28.93
CA ASN A 270 34.67 18.28 -30.12
C ASN A 270 34.05 18.83 -31.42
N ALA A 271 32.76 19.17 -31.41
CA ALA A 271 32.09 19.75 -32.56
C ALA A 271 32.70 21.13 -32.93
N ILE A 272 32.90 22.01 -31.93
CA ILE A 272 33.54 23.32 -32.14
C ILE A 272 34.96 23.13 -32.68
N THR A 273 35.76 22.25 -32.12
CA THR A 273 37.13 21.98 -32.57
C THR A 273 37.12 21.51 -34.01
N GLN A 274 36.20 20.63 -34.38
CA GLN A 274 36.07 20.15 -35.77
C GLN A 274 35.67 21.27 -36.71
N GLU A 275 34.69 22.11 -36.39
CA GLU A 275 34.28 23.26 -37.19
C GLU A 275 35.45 24.22 -37.44
N ILE A 276 36.21 24.55 -36.36
CA ILE A 276 37.40 25.39 -36.46
C ILE A 276 38.45 24.75 -37.40
N THR A 277 38.70 23.46 -37.26
CA THR A 277 39.66 22.70 -38.09
C THR A 277 39.23 22.70 -39.56
N GLU A 278 37.95 22.53 -39.84
CA GLU A 278 37.40 22.54 -41.20
C GLU A 278 37.52 23.95 -41.83
N VAL A 279 37.22 25.01 -41.06
CA VAL A 279 37.38 26.38 -41.53
C VAL A 279 38.85 26.72 -41.84
N VAL A 280 39.79 26.36 -40.94
CA VAL A 280 41.23 26.57 -41.14
C VAL A 280 41.75 25.78 -42.35
N ALA A 281 41.36 24.53 -42.48
CA ALA A 281 41.76 23.69 -43.63
C ALA A 281 41.23 24.29 -44.97
N GLY A 282 39.95 24.75 -44.97
CA GLY A 282 39.36 25.39 -46.13
C GLY A 282 40.07 26.68 -46.55
N ALA A 283 40.40 27.54 -45.55
CA ALA A 283 41.15 28.79 -45.79
C ALA A 283 42.58 28.51 -46.32
N THR A 284 43.22 27.45 -45.84
CA THR A 284 44.57 27.07 -46.29
C THR A 284 44.54 26.50 -47.70
N ALA A 285 43.53 25.74 -48.05
CA ALA A 285 43.34 25.18 -49.38
C ALA A 285 42.99 26.27 -50.43
N GLY A 286 42.21 27.32 -50.02
CA GLY A 286 41.92 28.48 -50.88
C GLY A 286 43.15 29.29 -51.22
N LYS A 287 44.04 29.54 -50.26
CA LYS A 287 45.31 30.29 -50.48
C LYS A 287 46.29 29.55 -51.38
N LYS A 288 46.26 28.22 -51.47
CA LYS A 288 47.08 27.43 -52.41
C LYS A 288 46.61 27.58 -53.82
N LYS A 289 45.30 27.77 -54.08
CA LYS A 289 44.76 27.98 -55.45
C LYS A 289 44.94 29.38 -55.98
N GLU A 290 45.21 30.39 -55.17
CA GLU A 290 45.54 31.76 -55.64
C GLU A 290 47.02 31.97 -55.96
N ASN A 291 47.87 31.00 -55.61
CA ASN A 291 49.33 31.07 -55.86
C ASN A 291 49.82 30.10 -56.99
N GLU A 292 48.92 29.45 -57.68
CA GLU A 292 49.16 28.72 -58.93
C GLU A 292 48.53 29.48 -60.11
#